data_89eab9f18c9fbf64e88cde31cbcdd12f
#
_entry.id   89eab9f18c9fbf64e88cde31cbcdd12f
#
_cell.length_a   1.000
_cell.length_b   1.000
_cell.length_c   1.000
_cell.angle_alpha   90.00
_cell.angle_beta   90.00
_cell.angle_gamma   90.00
#
_symmetry.space_group_name_H-M   'P 1'
#
loop_
_entity.id
_entity.type
_entity.pdbx_description
1 polymer ?
#
loop_
_entity_poly.entity_id
_entity_poly.type
_entity_poly.pdbx_seq_one_letter_code
_entity_poly.pdbx_strand_id
1 'polypeptide(L)'
;MQAKRPNKLHIKKGDTVIVMRGKDAPTRDKDGKMVYTKGRVIRVFPTEQRALVEGVNMVKKHSRPTQDNPQGGIIEQEAPIHLSNLMVEDPKSKEPTRIGYRTVEGKGGKQQKVRYAKKSGEVLDK
;
A
#
# COMPACT_ATOMS: atom_id res chain seq x y z
N MET A 1 16.99 4.27 27.35
CA MET A 1 16.41 3.40 26.30
C MET A 1 16.35 4.15 24.98
N GLN A 2 16.99 3.62 23.98
CA GLN A 2 16.84 4.20 22.65
C GLN A 2 15.50 3.82 22.07
N ALA A 3 14.77 4.81 21.58
CA ALA A 3 13.55 4.54 20.84
C ALA A 3 13.89 3.72 19.59
N LYS A 4 13.14 2.64 19.38
CA LYS A 4 13.28 1.86 18.15
C LYS A 4 12.97 2.75 16.96
N ARG A 5 13.93 2.88 16.05
CA ARG A 5 13.66 3.54 14.79
C ARG A 5 12.64 2.71 14.01
N PRO A 6 11.63 3.34 13.41
CA PRO A 6 10.72 2.59 12.56
C PRO A 6 11.50 1.92 11.43
N ASN A 7 11.15 0.69 11.13
CA ASN A 7 11.76 -0.04 10.01
C ASN A 7 11.56 0.74 8.71
N LYS A 8 12.57 0.71 7.84
CA LYS A 8 12.42 1.31 6.51
C LYS A 8 11.34 0.56 5.76
N LEU A 9 10.32 1.28 5.36
CA LEU A 9 9.20 0.72 4.64
C LEU A 9 9.33 0.98 3.15
N HIS A 10 9.03 -0.03 2.35
CA HIS A 10 9.04 0.11 0.89
C HIS A 10 7.76 0.77 0.35
N ILE A 11 6.75 0.96 1.20
CA ILE A 11 5.45 1.52 0.85
C ILE A 11 5.26 2.84 1.59
N LYS A 12 4.75 3.84 0.88
CA LYS A 12 4.43 5.16 1.44
C LYS A 12 2.98 5.53 1.14
N LYS A 13 2.45 6.48 1.91
CA LYS A 13 1.14 7.07 1.65
C LYS A 13 1.08 7.64 0.23
N GLY A 14 0.01 7.32 -0.49
CA GLY A 14 -0.18 7.75 -1.87
C GLY A 14 0.30 6.77 -2.92
N ASP A 15 1.03 5.73 -2.53
CA ASP A 15 1.46 4.69 -3.46
C ASP A 15 0.26 3.87 -3.95
N THR A 16 0.31 3.44 -5.20
CA THR A 16 -0.62 2.43 -5.70
C THR A 16 -0.01 1.06 -5.44
N VAL A 17 -0.72 0.22 -4.71
CA VAL A 17 -0.24 -1.10 -4.31
C VAL A 17 -1.18 -2.20 -4.80
N ILE A 18 -0.63 -3.41 -4.88
CA ILE A 18 -1.36 -4.60 -5.29
C ILE A 18 -1.35 -5.59 -4.12
N VAL A 19 -2.52 -6.14 -3.80
CA VAL A 19 -2.64 -7.14 -2.75
C VAL A 19 -2.21 -8.49 -3.30
N MET A 20 -1.20 -9.11 -2.67
CA MET A 20 -0.62 -10.36 -3.12
C MET A 20 -1.09 -11.58 -2.35
N ARG A 21 -1.59 -11.39 -1.13
CA ARG A 21 -2.05 -12.47 -0.25
C ARG A 21 -3.32 -12.07 0.50
N GLY A 22 -4.06 -13.06 0.97
CA GLY A 22 -5.29 -12.87 1.73
C GLY A 22 -6.52 -12.97 0.83
N LYS A 23 -7.66 -12.47 1.30
CA LYS A 23 -8.92 -12.58 0.57
C LYS A 23 -8.94 -11.84 -0.77
N ASP A 24 -8.11 -10.81 -0.91
CA ASP A 24 -8.00 -10.02 -2.14
C ASP A 24 -6.79 -10.41 -2.97
N ALA A 25 -6.26 -11.62 -2.78
CA ALA A 25 -5.11 -12.13 -3.52
C ALA A 25 -5.41 -12.20 -5.03
N PRO A 26 -4.36 -12.18 -5.88
CA PRO A 26 -4.56 -12.25 -7.32
C PRO A 26 -5.32 -13.51 -7.74
N THR A 27 -6.19 -13.34 -8.71
CA THR A 27 -6.95 -14.44 -9.30
C THR A 27 -6.71 -14.47 -10.80
N ARG A 28 -7.04 -15.58 -11.45
CA ARG A 28 -6.97 -15.68 -12.90
C ARG A 28 -8.37 -15.54 -13.49
N ASP A 29 -8.48 -14.78 -14.57
CA ASP A 29 -9.75 -14.67 -15.29
C ASP A 29 -9.95 -15.86 -16.25
N LYS A 30 -11.03 -15.81 -17.05
CA LYS A 30 -11.35 -16.88 -18.00
C LYS A 30 -10.29 -17.07 -19.08
N ASP A 31 -9.54 -16.02 -19.39
CA ASP A 31 -8.48 -16.05 -20.40
C ASP A 31 -7.12 -16.43 -19.82
N GLY A 32 -7.05 -16.73 -18.53
CA GLY A 32 -5.82 -17.09 -17.86
C GLY A 32 -4.96 -15.92 -17.43
N LYS A 33 -5.42 -14.69 -17.62
CA LYS A 33 -4.71 -13.48 -17.19
C LYS A 33 -4.88 -13.25 -15.71
N MET A 34 -3.82 -12.78 -15.05
CA MET A 34 -3.88 -12.44 -13.64
C MET A 34 -4.68 -11.16 -13.42
N VAL A 35 -5.64 -11.24 -12.53
CA VAL A 35 -6.43 -10.08 -12.09
C VAL A 35 -5.95 -9.70 -10.70
N TYR A 36 -5.48 -8.46 -10.56
CA TYR A 36 -4.95 -7.94 -9.31
C TYR A 36 -5.94 -6.98 -8.67
N THR A 37 -6.05 -7.07 -7.34
CA THR A 37 -6.76 -6.06 -6.56
C THR A 37 -5.77 -4.96 -6.22
N LYS A 38 -6.05 -3.76 -6.71
CA LYS A 38 -5.19 -2.59 -6.56
C LYS A 38 -5.88 -1.52 -5.73
N GLY A 39 -5.11 -0.72 -5.06
CA GLY A 39 -5.63 0.42 -4.34
C GLY A 39 -4.55 1.41 -3.97
N ARG A 40 -4.98 2.60 -3.58
CA ARG A 40 -4.08 3.65 -3.15
C ARG A 40 -3.91 3.60 -1.64
N VAL A 41 -2.67 3.72 -1.17
CA VAL A 41 -2.37 3.73 0.27
C VAL A 41 -2.87 5.03 0.88
N ILE A 42 -3.80 4.92 1.83
CA ILE A 42 -4.38 6.05 2.54
C ILE A 42 -3.50 6.43 3.73
N ARG A 43 -3.01 5.41 4.45
CA ARG A 43 -2.24 5.61 5.67
C ARG A 43 -1.32 4.42 5.91
N VAL A 44 -0.15 4.69 6.49
CA VAL A 44 0.83 3.67 6.85
C VAL A 44 1.05 3.69 8.35
N PHE A 45 1.11 2.51 8.97
CA PHE A 45 1.40 2.32 10.40
C PHE A 45 2.78 1.64 10.52
N PRO A 46 3.87 2.43 10.62
CA PRO A 46 5.23 1.86 10.56
C PRO A 46 5.55 0.87 11.67
N THR A 47 5.12 1.16 12.89
CA THR A 47 5.40 0.28 14.04
C THR A 47 4.69 -1.06 13.93
N GLU A 48 3.51 -1.09 13.36
CA GLU A 48 2.72 -2.31 13.15
C GLU A 48 3.04 -2.99 11.82
N GLN A 49 3.77 -2.31 10.95
CA GLN A 49 4.07 -2.76 9.58
C GLN A 49 2.79 -3.08 8.81
N ARG A 50 1.82 -2.17 8.90
CA ARG A 50 0.53 -2.28 8.22
C ARG A 50 0.20 -1.01 7.46
N ALA A 51 -0.72 -1.11 6.53
CA ALA A 51 -1.22 0.04 5.76
C ALA A 51 -2.71 -0.10 5.50
N LEU A 52 -3.37 1.05 5.41
CA LEU A 52 -4.75 1.12 4.93
C LEU A 52 -4.73 1.40 3.43
N VAL A 53 -5.42 0.58 2.67
CA VAL A 53 -5.51 0.71 1.22
C VAL A 53 -6.97 0.99 0.85
N GLU A 54 -7.20 2.03 0.06
CA GLU A 54 -8.53 2.48 -0.33
C GLU A 54 -9.30 1.37 -1.06
N GLY A 55 -10.50 1.06 -0.55
CA GLY A 55 -11.40 0.09 -1.16
C GLY A 55 -10.96 -1.37 -1.06
N VAL A 56 -9.89 -1.66 -0.30
CA VAL A 56 -9.31 -3.00 -0.19
C VAL A 56 -9.39 -3.49 1.25
N ASN A 57 -9.54 -4.81 1.41
CA ASN A 57 -9.66 -5.46 2.72
C ASN A 57 -10.82 -4.87 3.54
N MET A 58 -11.94 -4.70 2.87
CA MET A 58 -13.14 -4.14 3.50
C MET A 58 -13.70 -5.09 4.54
N VAL A 59 -14.00 -4.54 5.70
CA VAL A 59 -14.63 -5.27 6.80
C VAL A 59 -15.90 -4.56 7.21
N LYS A 60 -16.87 -5.33 7.68
CA LYS A 60 -18.12 -4.80 8.23
C LYS A 60 -17.96 -4.65 9.74
N LYS A 61 -18.09 -3.42 10.21
CA LYS A 61 -18.01 -3.11 11.62
C LYS A 61 -19.39 -2.75 12.15
N HIS A 62 -19.78 -3.41 13.22
CA HIS A 62 -21.02 -3.05 13.93
C HIS A 62 -20.77 -1.79 14.74
N SER A 63 -21.50 -0.73 14.42
CA SER A 63 -21.39 0.55 15.10
C SER A 63 -22.52 0.69 16.11
N ARG A 64 -22.16 1.11 17.34
CA ARG A 64 -23.17 1.46 18.36
C ARG A 64 -23.83 2.78 17.98
N PRO A 65 -25.10 3.00 18.39
CA PRO A 65 -25.74 4.29 18.21
C PRO A 65 -24.94 5.40 18.89
N THR A 66 -24.72 6.48 18.17
CA THR A 66 -24.04 7.68 18.67
C THR A 66 -24.90 8.90 18.35
N GLN A 67 -24.50 10.07 18.89
CA GLN A 67 -25.20 11.30 18.54
C GLN A 67 -25.16 11.61 17.05
N ASP A 68 -24.06 11.28 16.40
CA ASP A 68 -23.89 11.48 14.95
C ASP A 68 -24.62 10.42 14.12
N ASN A 69 -24.85 9.25 14.69
CA ASN A 69 -25.56 8.14 14.05
C ASN A 69 -26.45 7.45 15.08
N PRO A 70 -27.62 8.01 15.38
CA PRO A 70 -28.49 7.50 16.46
C PRO A 70 -29.04 6.09 16.19
N GLN A 71 -29.08 5.66 14.95
CA GLN A 71 -29.58 4.32 14.63
C GLN A 71 -28.52 3.24 14.71
N GLY A 72 -27.24 3.62 14.76
CA GLY A 72 -26.16 2.67 14.66
C GLY A 72 -26.14 1.98 13.30
N GLY A 73 -25.59 0.80 13.23
CA GLY A 73 -25.65 -0.01 12.02
C GLY A 73 -24.32 -0.67 11.66
N ILE A 74 -24.28 -1.21 10.45
CA ILE A 74 -23.10 -1.86 9.89
C ILE A 74 -22.39 -0.87 8.99
N ILE A 75 -21.13 -0.58 9.33
CA ILE A 75 -20.29 0.33 8.54
C ILE A 75 -19.23 -0.51 7.84
N GLU A 76 -19.09 -0.32 6.53
CA GLU A 76 -17.99 -0.91 5.77
C GLU A 76 -16.81 0.05 5.80
N GLN A 77 -15.65 -0.47 6.19
CA GLN A 77 -14.42 0.32 6.22
C GLN A 77 -13.23 -0.56 5.92
N GLU A 78 -12.14 0.06 5.46
CA GLU A 78 -10.90 -0.63 5.19
C GLU A 78 -10.26 -1.08 6.51
N ALA A 79 -9.76 -2.33 6.53
CA ALA A 79 -8.95 -2.82 7.63
C ALA A 79 -7.47 -2.77 7.22
N PRO A 80 -6.54 -2.56 8.19
CA PRO A 80 -5.12 -2.54 7.87
C PRO A 80 -4.64 -3.88 7.31
N ILE A 81 -3.74 -3.81 6.31
CA ILE A 81 -3.13 -4.97 5.68
C ILE A 81 -1.64 -4.94 6.01
N HIS A 82 -1.08 -6.11 6.36
CA HIS A 82 0.36 -6.21 6.61
C HIS A 82 1.14 -5.88 5.34
N LEU A 83 2.24 -5.14 5.49
CA LEU A 83 3.02 -4.66 4.34
C LEU A 83 3.62 -5.80 3.51
N SER A 84 3.90 -6.95 4.12
CA SER A 84 4.41 -8.12 3.39
C SER A 84 3.41 -8.68 2.39
N ASN A 85 2.13 -8.37 2.54
CA ASN A 85 1.07 -8.82 1.64
C ASN A 85 0.83 -7.85 0.48
N LEU A 86 1.57 -6.75 0.44
CA LEU A 86 1.41 -5.70 -0.55
C LEU A 86 2.67 -5.57 -1.39
N MET A 87 2.51 -5.30 -2.67
CA MET A 87 3.59 -4.91 -3.57
C MET A 87 3.19 -3.63 -4.29
N VAL A 88 4.17 -2.78 -4.58
CA VAL A 88 3.92 -1.55 -5.31
C VAL A 88 3.66 -1.89 -6.78
N GLU A 89 2.70 -1.18 -7.39
CA GLU A 89 2.44 -1.30 -8.83
C GLU A 89 3.53 -0.59 -9.62
N ASP A 90 4.09 -1.27 -10.62
CA ASP A 90 5.01 -0.65 -11.56
C ASP A 90 4.23 0.35 -12.43
N PRO A 91 4.60 1.64 -12.43
CA PRO A 91 3.85 2.63 -13.20
C PRO A 91 3.86 2.38 -14.72
N LYS A 92 4.87 1.69 -15.22
CA LYS A 92 5.00 1.41 -16.64
C LYS A 92 4.28 0.14 -17.07
N SER A 93 4.50 -0.97 -16.37
CA SER A 93 3.93 -2.26 -16.75
C SER A 93 2.59 -2.57 -16.06
N LYS A 94 2.22 -1.82 -15.03
CA LYS A 94 1.00 -2.02 -14.24
C LYS A 94 0.96 -3.36 -13.52
N GLU A 95 2.10 -3.97 -13.29
CA GLU A 95 2.24 -5.24 -12.60
C GLU A 95 2.94 -5.05 -11.25
N PRO A 96 2.86 -6.04 -10.33
CA PRO A 96 3.57 -5.95 -9.07
C PRO A 96 5.08 -5.91 -9.30
N THR A 97 5.77 -5.05 -8.55
CA THR A 97 7.22 -4.91 -8.67
C THR A 97 7.86 -4.81 -7.28
N ARG A 98 9.11 -5.22 -7.20
CA ARG A 98 9.93 -4.97 -6.02
C ARG A 98 10.48 -3.55 -6.07
N ILE A 99 10.79 -3.02 -4.90
CA ILE A 99 11.33 -1.68 -4.74
C ILE A 99 12.85 -1.77 -4.57
N GLY A 100 13.57 -1.02 -5.40
CA GLY A 100 14.98 -0.75 -5.23
C GLY A 100 15.19 0.70 -4.82
N TYR A 101 16.39 1.02 -4.36
CA TYR A 101 16.78 2.36 -3.97
C TYR A 101 17.97 2.80 -4.79
N ARG A 102 17.92 4.03 -5.29
CA ARG A 102 19.08 4.65 -5.97
C ARG A 102 19.24 6.07 -5.50
N THR A 103 20.43 6.59 -5.63
CA THR A 103 20.73 7.97 -5.30
C THR A 103 20.67 8.81 -6.56
N VAL A 104 19.93 9.92 -6.50
CA VAL A 104 19.84 10.88 -7.60
C VAL A 104 20.27 12.27 -7.08
N GLU A 105 20.74 13.12 -7.99
CA GLU A 105 21.06 14.49 -7.67
C GLU A 105 19.78 15.29 -7.43
N GLY A 106 19.66 15.85 -6.22
CA GLY A 106 18.58 16.76 -5.88
C GLY A 106 18.98 18.21 -6.09
N LYS A 107 18.06 19.11 -5.77
CA LYS A 107 18.31 20.55 -5.84
C LYS A 107 19.47 20.96 -4.91
N GLY A 108 20.37 21.78 -5.41
CA GLY A 108 21.52 22.27 -4.63
C GLY A 108 22.67 21.30 -4.51
N GLY A 109 22.77 20.30 -5.37
CA GLY A 109 23.84 19.31 -5.37
C GLY A 109 23.77 18.27 -4.27
N LYS A 110 22.66 18.22 -3.53
CA LYS A 110 22.45 17.20 -2.50
C LYS A 110 21.95 15.90 -3.14
N GLN A 111 22.56 14.80 -2.73
CA GLN A 111 22.12 13.49 -3.19
C GLN A 111 20.86 13.06 -2.43
N GLN A 112 19.84 12.66 -3.16
CA GLN A 112 18.61 12.11 -2.59
C GLN A 112 18.47 10.64 -2.92
N LYS A 113 18.10 9.87 -1.91
CA LYS A 113 17.77 8.46 -2.08
C LYS A 113 16.31 8.33 -2.49
N VAL A 114 16.06 7.75 -3.65
CA VAL A 114 14.71 7.57 -4.19
C VAL A 114 14.42 6.09 -4.41
N ARG A 115 13.14 5.77 -4.39
CA ARG A 115 12.68 4.42 -4.70
C ARG A 115 12.46 4.27 -6.21
N TYR A 116 12.76 3.11 -6.74
CA TYR A 116 12.45 2.81 -8.13
C TYR A 116 11.85 1.40 -8.25
N ALA A 117 11.04 1.21 -9.29
CA ALA A 117 10.46 -0.09 -9.61
C ALA A 117 11.52 -0.94 -10.30
N LYS A 118 11.91 -2.06 -9.69
CA LYS A 118 12.96 -2.92 -10.27
C LYS A 118 12.57 -3.52 -11.61
N LYS A 119 11.28 -3.70 -11.85
CA LYS A 119 10.79 -4.31 -13.09
C LYS A 119 11.00 -3.43 -14.32
N SER A 120 10.72 -2.14 -14.21
CA SER A 120 10.86 -1.20 -15.34
C SER A 120 11.98 -0.20 -15.18
N GLY A 121 12.48 -0.01 -13.96
CA GLY A 121 13.47 1.01 -13.65
C GLY A 121 12.89 2.40 -13.41
N GLU A 122 11.57 2.54 -13.44
CA GLU A 122 10.92 3.84 -13.22
C GLU A 122 11.09 4.33 -11.78
N VAL A 123 11.43 5.61 -11.63
CA VAL A 123 11.55 6.24 -10.32
C VAL A 123 10.15 6.52 -9.77
N LEU A 124 9.91 6.10 -8.53
CA LEU A 124 8.62 6.29 -7.87
C LEU A 124 8.54 7.62 -7.12
N ASP A 125 9.64 8.06 -6.56
CA ASP A 125 9.73 9.29 -5.77
C ASP A 125 10.30 10.43 -6.64
N LYS A 126 9.45 10.99 -7.46
CA LYS A 126 9.85 12.12 -8.32
C LYS A 126 9.77 13.45 -7.57
#